data_4bd32b1a2bcde847e0ea8a87cd457850
#
_entry.id   4bd32b1a2bcde847e0ea8a87cd457850
#
_cell.length_a   1.000
_cell.length_b   1.000
_cell.length_c   1.000
_cell.angle_alpha   90.00
_cell.angle_beta   90.00
_cell.angle_gamma   90.00
#
_symmetry.space_group_name_H-M   'P 1'
#
loop_
_entity.id
_entity.type
_entity.pdbx_description
1 polymer ?
#
loop_
_entity_poly.entity_id
_entity_poly.type
_entity_poly.pdbx_seq_one_letter_code
_entity_poly.pdbx_strand_id
1 'polypeptide(L)'
;MSDVLSTAVTALSVKLADGFDAIAKFVLIDEGSIMVDASGVHEGDADADVTLTATAAHFQAMFDGDLSPTTAFMTGKLKVDGDMGLAMKLGAALA
;
A
#
# COMPACT_ATOMS: atom_id res chain seq x y z
N MET A 1 -10.42 15.86 4.21
CA MET A 1 -9.09 15.33 3.95
C MET A 1 -8.60 14.61 5.20
N SER A 2 -8.12 13.40 5.06
CA SER A 2 -7.74 12.58 6.22
C SER A 2 -6.25 12.73 6.51
N ASP A 3 -5.89 13.02 7.77
CA ASP A 3 -4.50 13.03 8.21
C ASP A 3 -3.87 11.64 8.09
N VAL A 4 -4.69 10.60 8.21
CA VAL A 4 -4.25 9.21 8.05
C VAL A 4 -3.76 8.97 6.63
N LEU A 5 -4.51 9.43 5.61
CA LEU A 5 -4.08 9.31 4.22
C LEU A 5 -2.82 10.09 3.95
N SER A 6 -2.72 11.33 4.45
CA SER A 6 -1.52 12.15 4.27
C SER A 6 -0.30 11.50 4.89
N THR A 7 -0.43 10.93 6.07
CA THR A 7 0.64 10.20 6.75
C THR A 7 1.06 8.96 5.96
N ALA A 8 0.08 8.22 5.45
CA ALA A 8 0.35 7.03 4.65
C ALA A 8 1.04 7.38 3.33
N VAL A 9 0.62 8.46 2.65
CA VAL A 9 1.28 8.94 1.43
C VAL A 9 2.74 9.27 1.72
N THR A 10 3.02 9.96 2.82
CA THR A 10 4.39 10.30 3.21
C THR A 10 5.23 9.04 3.44
N ALA A 11 4.69 8.06 4.18
CA ALA A 11 5.39 6.81 4.48
C ALA A 11 5.67 6.02 3.20
N LEU A 12 4.68 5.89 2.32
CA LEU A 12 4.83 5.19 1.06
C LEU A 12 5.80 5.91 0.13
N SER A 13 5.79 7.24 0.12
CA SER A 13 6.72 8.02 -0.70
C SER A 13 8.17 7.76 -0.32
N VAL A 14 8.45 7.52 0.96
CA VAL A 14 9.79 7.17 1.43
C VAL A 14 10.17 5.75 0.98
N LYS A 15 9.26 4.80 1.17
CA LYS A 15 9.52 3.39 0.85
C LYS A 15 9.56 3.12 -0.66
N LEU A 16 8.83 3.91 -1.44
CA LEU A 16 8.73 3.79 -2.89
C LEU A 16 9.24 5.06 -3.57
N ALA A 17 10.37 5.58 -3.08
CA ALA A 17 10.93 6.85 -3.54
C ALA A 17 11.20 6.89 -5.04
N ASP A 18 11.53 5.75 -5.64
CA ASP A 18 11.80 5.63 -7.08
C ASP A 18 10.53 5.35 -7.90
N GLY A 19 9.37 5.36 -7.26
CA GLY A 19 8.12 5.01 -7.90
C GLY A 19 7.94 3.51 -8.02
N PHE A 20 6.99 3.10 -8.83
CA PHE A 20 6.69 1.69 -9.07
C PHE A 20 6.46 1.49 -10.57
N ASP A 21 6.94 0.40 -11.12
CA ASP A 21 6.89 0.14 -12.56
C ASP A 21 5.56 -0.43 -13.05
N ALA A 22 4.53 -0.37 -12.22
CA ALA A 22 3.16 -0.75 -12.55
C ALA A 22 2.22 0.16 -11.75
N ILE A 23 0.93 -0.09 -11.79
CA ILE A 23 -0.04 0.72 -11.05
C ILE A 23 -0.54 -0.10 -9.85
N ALA A 24 -0.33 0.43 -8.66
CA ALA A 24 -0.79 -0.19 -7.42
C ALA A 24 -1.77 0.74 -6.70
N LYS A 25 -2.74 0.14 -6.02
CA LYS A 25 -3.68 0.87 -5.20
C LYS A 25 -3.62 0.32 -3.77
N PHE A 26 -3.53 1.22 -2.81
CA PHE A 26 -3.62 0.89 -1.39
C PHE A 26 -4.94 1.42 -0.87
N VAL A 27 -5.84 0.53 -0.48
CA VAL A 27 -7.13 0.91 0.09
C VAL A 27 -7.03 0.83 1.61
N LEU A 28 -7.13 1.98 2.25
CA LEU A 28 -7.18 2.08 3.71
C LEU A 28 -8.65 2.10 4.10
N ILE A 29 -9.12 1.01 4.69
CA ILE A 29 -10.54 0.82 5.01
C ILE A 29 -11.06 2.00 5.84
N ASP A 30 -12.18 2.58 5.42
CA ASP A 30 -12.84 3.74 6.02
C ASP A 30 -12.07 5.06 5.91
N GLU A 31 -10.89 5.07 5.27
CA GLU A 31 -10.09 6.30 5.13
C GLU A 31 -10.00 6.78 3.67
N GLY A 32 -9.79 5.89 2.73
CA GLY A 32 -9.65 6.23 1.32
C GLY A 32 -8.61 5.38 0.62
N SER A 33 -8.16 5.84 -0.54
CA SER A 33 -7.25 5.09 -1.39
C SER A 33 -6.05 5.92 -1.79
N ILE A 34 -4.93 5.23 -2.01
CA ILE A 34 -3.67 5.82 -2.43
C ILE A 34 -3.20 5.08 -3.67
N MET A 35 -2.79 5.82 -4.70
CA MET A 35 -2.26 5.26 -5.94
C MET A 35 -0.75 5.37 -5.95
N VAL A 36 -0.10 4.35 -6.49
CA VAL A 36 1.35 4.33 -6.67
C VAL A 36 1.63 3.92 -8.11
N ASP A 37 2.46 4.69 -8.79
CA ASP A 37 2.85 4.42 -10.17
C ASP A 37 4.27 4.96 -10.43
N ALA A 38 4.67 4.99 -11.70
CA ALA A 38 6.01 5.47 -12.06
C ALA A 38 6.24 6.94 -11.70
N SER A 39 5.17 7.73 -11.58
CA SER A 39 5.29 9.15 -11.20
C SER A 39 5.30 9.37 -9.70
N GLY A 40 5.10 8.33 -8.90
CA GLY A 40 5.19 8.41 -7.44
C GLY A 40 3.92 7.99 -6.72
N VAL A 41 3.71 8.56 -5.55
CA VAL A 41 2.62 8.21 -4.63
C VAL A 41 1.69 9.40 -4.47
N HIS A 42 0.38 9.17 -4.60
CA HIS A 42 -0.62 10.23 -4.44
C HIS A 42 -1.96 9.63 -4.02
N GLU A 43 -2.80 10.46 -3.40
CA GLU A 43 -4.16 10.06 -3.11
C GLU A 43 -4.96 9.92 -4.40
N GLY A 44 -5.78 8.90 -4.49
CA GLY A 44 -6.60 8.68 -5.67
C GLY A 44 -7.28 7.32 -5.62
N ASP A 45 -8.20 7.12 -6.55
CA ASP A 45 -8.96 5.87 -6.67
C ASP A 45 -9.22 5.62 -8.15
N ALA A 46 -8.32 4.90 -8.78
CA ALA A 46 -8.39 4.54 -10.19
C ALA A 46 -8.13 3.05 -10.35
N ASP A 47 -8.24 2.54 -11.57
CA ASP A 47 -7.93 1.15 -11.87
C ASP A 47 -6.45 0.89 -11.61
N ALA A 48 -6.14 -0.29 -11.08
CA ALA A 48 -4.78 -0.68 -10.76
C ALA A 48 -4.51 -2.11 -11.18
N ASP A 49 -3.22 -2.41 -11.38
CA ASP A 49 -2.78 -3.78 -11.70
C ASP A 49 -2.82 -4.67 -10.45
N VAL A 50 -2.67 -4.08 -9.29
CA VAL A 50 -2.75 -4.77 -8.00
C VAL A 50 -3.35 -3.82 -6.96
N THR A 51 -4.20 -4.37 -6.10
CA THR A 51 -4.85 -3.62 -5.01
C THR A 51 -4.56 -4.31 -3.68
N LEU A 52 -4.06 -3.55 -2.72
CA LEU A 52 -3.84 -4.00 -1.35
C LEU A 52 -4.83 -3.28 -0.44
N THR A 53 -5.59 -4.05 0.32
CA THR A 53 -6.63 -3.52 1.22
C THR A 53 -6.35 -3.95 2.65
N ALA A 54 -6.31 -2.98 3.55
CA ALA A 54 -6.15 -3.22 4.99
C ALA A 54 -6.65 -2.00 5.76
N THR A 55 -6.74 -2.13 7.08
CA THR A 55 -7.03 -0.97 7.91
C THR A 55 -5.82 -0.04 7.96
N ALA A 56 -6.05 1.22 8.29
CA ALA A 56 -4.96 2.18 8.46
C ALA A 56 -3.97 1.70 9.53
N ALA A 57 -4.47 1.12 10.62
CA ALA A 57 -3.63 0.59 11.70
C ALA A 57 -2.72 -0.53 11.21
N HIS A 58 -3.23 -1.44 10.39
CA HIS A 58 -2.42 -2.53 9.83
C HIS A 58 -1.37 -2.02 8.85
N PHE A 59 -1.71 -1.05 7.99
CA PHE A 59 -0.73 -0.43 7.11
C PHE A 59 0.35 0.29 7.91
N GLN A 60 -0.03 1.02 8.95
CA GLN A 60 0.93 1.71 9.81
C GLN A 60 1.92 0.73 10.44
N ALA A 61 1.43 -0.40 10.94
CA ALA A 61 2.28 -1.44 11.51
C ALA A 61 3.25 -2.00 10.47
N MET A 62 2.80 -2.17 9.21
CA MET A 62 3.67 -2.60 8.12
C MET A 62 4.74 -1.56 7.79
N PHE A 63 4.37 -0.28 7.75
CA PHE A 63 5.32 0.80 7.48
C PHE A 63 6.37 0.92 8.58
N ASP A 64 5.97 0.67 9.82
CA ASP A 64 6.87 0.74 10.99
C ASP A 64 7.76 -0.51 11.13
N GLY A 65 7.48 -1.55 10.34
CA GLY A 65 8.22 -2.80 10.44
C GLY A 65 7.72 -3.76 11.52
N ASP A 66 6.61 -3.42 12.19
CA ASP A 66 6.03 -4.25 13.26
C ASP A 66 5.19 -5.41 12.72
N LEU A 67 4.75 -5.32 11.46
CA LEU A 67 3.93 -6.33 10.83
C LEU A 67 4.48 -6.59 9.42
N SER A 68 4.90 -7.82 9.17
CA SER A 68 5.34 -8.23 7.83
C SER A 68 4.15 -8.25 6.89
N PRO A 69 4.28 -7.69 5.66
CA PRO A 69 3.22 -7.81 4.66
C PRO A 69 2.82 -9.26 4.38
N THR A 70 3.78 -10.19 4.34
CA THR A 70 3.51 -11.61 4.13
C THR A 70 2.67 -12.17 5.28
N THR A 71 3.04 -11.87 6.52
CA THR A 71 2.29 -12.31 7.71
C THR A 71 0.89 -11.69 7.70
N ALA A 72 0.78 -10.41 7.36
CA ALA A 72 -0.50 -9.72 7.28
C ALA A 72 -1.43 -10.40 6.26
N PHE A 73 -0.90 -10.78 5.11
CA PHE A 73 -1.66 -11.50 4.08
C PHE A 73 -2.11 -12.88 4.59
N MET A 74 -1.22 -13.63 5.21
CA MET A 74 -1.50 -14.98 5.69
C MET A 74 -2.50 -14.99 6.84
N THR A 75 -2.54 -13.95 7.65
CA THR A 75 -3.46 -13.84 8.79
C THR A 75 -4.75 -13.09 8.48
N GLY A 76 -4.96 -12.73 7.21
CA GLY A 76 -6.17 -12.03 6.79
C GLY A 76 -6.22 -10.55 7.12
N LYS A 77 -5.12 -9.97 7.58
CA LYS A 77 -5.04 -8.53 7.88
C LYS A 77 -4.79 -7.69 6.64
N LEU A 78 -4.29 -8.31 5.58
CA LEU A 78 -4.06 -7.67 4.29
C LEU A 78 -4.74 -8.49 3.21
N LYS A 79 -5.57 -7.83 2.41
CA LYS A 79 -6.22 -8.45 1.26
C LYS A 79 -5.51 -8.00 -0.01
N VAL A 80 -5.27 -8.92 -0.92
CA VAL A 80 -4.59 -8.65 -2.19
C VAL A 80 -5.48 -9.06 -3.34
N ASP A 81 -5.69 -8.14 -4.28
CA ASP A 81 -6.41 -8.40 -5.54
C ASP A 81 -5.51 -8.00 -6.70
N GLY A 82 -5.59 -8.75 -7.79
CA GLY A 82 -4.85 -8.46 -9.01
C GLY A 82 -3.58 -9.29 -9.11
N ASP A 83 -2.51 -8.70 -9.65
CA ASP A 83 -1.28 -9.42 -9.95
C ASP A 83 -0.48 -9.74 -8.67
N MET A 84 -0.37 -11.02 -8.36
CA MET A 84 0.34 -11.49 -7.17
C MET A 84 1.85 -11.22 -7.25
N GLY A 85 2.43 -11.25 -8.44
CA GLY A 85 3.85 -10.93 -8.62
C GLY A 85 4.14 -9.49 -8.24
N LEU A 86 3.25 -8.56 -8.62
CA LEU A 86 3.37 -7.16 -8.24
C LEU A 86 3.15 -6.97 -6.74
N ALA A 87 2.22 -7.73 -6.16
CA ALA A 87 1.98 -7.68 -4.71
C ALA A 87 3.23 -8.09 -3.93
N MET A 88 3.94 -9.12 -4.40
CA MET A 88 5.19 -9.56 -3.77
C MET A 88 6.27 -8.48 -3.88
N LYS A 89 6.38 -7.80 -5.02
CA LYS A 89 7.31 -6.68 -5.20
C LYS A 89 6.99 -5.55 -4.21
N LEU A 90 5.71 -5.21 -4.07
CA LEU A 90 5.30 -4.18 -3.11
C LEU A 90 5.60 -4.60 -1.68
N GLY A 91 5.33 -5.85 -1.33
CA GLY A 91 5.63 -6.38 0.00
C GLY A 91 7.10 -6.25 0.34
N ALA A 92 7.98 -6.56 -0.61
CA ALA A 92 9.42 -6.41 -0.44
C ALA A 92 9.82 -4.94 -0.25
N ALA A 93 9.18 -4.03 -0.98
CA ALA A 93 9.46 -2.59 -0.88
C ALA A 93 8.98 -2.01 0.46
N LEU A 94 7.89 -2.56 1.02
CA LEU A 94 7.34 -2.10 2.30
C LEU A 94 8.09 -2.68 3.52
N ALA A 95 8.81 -3.74 3.32
CA ALA A 95 9.51 -4.42 4.41
C ALA A 95 10.70 -3.59 4.94
#